data_0492ff69cce28b803a389504fa786c5f
#
_entry.id   0492ff69cce28b803a389504fa786c5f
#
_cell.length_a   1.000
_cell.length_b   1.000
_cell.length_c   1.000
_cell.angle_alpha   90.00
_cell.angle_beta   90.00
_cell.angle_gamma   90.00
#
_symmetry.space_group_name_H-M   'P 1'
#
loop_
_entity.id
_entity.type
_entity.pdbx_description
1 polymer ?
#
loop_
_entity_poly.entity_id
_entity_poly.type
_entity_poly.pdbx_seq_one_letter_code
_entity_poly.pdbx_strand_id
1 'polypeptide(L)'
;HQFYTLNQKYIFFLIPYLCGITHIFYKKSFNKNYFLIFSILLCIFSVTKYHLRFNEQRKFNELENIDISKAIDAKDLSQSLRGLKWITSQNPENPKQELENLKEVVNFLKFDTTRKVLITDYQVLAPISGIYDFSPNQWHHPTVSFPLQGQKYFETYKQFFIENLKKNEIQFILETSESGQTITGLILDESCIQKKRFNEMLIKISLLNNCEDLK
;
A
#
# COMPACT_ATOMS: atom_id res chain seq x y z
N HIS A 1 -19.55 -0.91 -7.37
CA HIS A 1 -18.15 -1.04 -6.93
C HIS A 1 -18.02 -2.06 -5.78
N GLN A 2 -18.74 -1.91 -4.68
CA GLN A 2 -18.68 -2.80 -3.51
C GLN A 2 -18.98 -4.27 -3.85
N PHE A 3 -19.95 -4.54 -4.74
CA PHE A 3 -20.24 -5.89 -5.22
C PHE A 3 -19.11 -6.44 -6.07
N TYR A 4 -18.51 -5.62 -6.91
CA TYR A 4 -17.44 -6.04 -7.81
C TYR A 4 -16.13 -6.34 -7.06
N THR A 5 -15.78 -5.50 -6.09
CA THR A 5 -14.54 -5.64 -5.32
C THR A 5 -14.69 -6.56 -4.09
N LEU A 6 -15.91 -7.02 -3.79
CA LEU A 6 -16.24 -7.79 -2.58
C LEU A 6 -15.84 -7.07 -1.28
N ASN A 7 -15.53 -5.78 -1.34
CA ASN A 7 -15.10 -4.99 -0.20
C ASN A 7 -16.28 -4.36 0.52
N GLN A 8 -16.84 -5.09 1.48
CA GLN A 8 -18.02 -4.67 2.24
C GLN A 8 -17.72 -3.69 3.40
N LYS A 9 -16.46 -3.32 3.64
CA LYS A 9 -16.08 -2.46 4.78
C LYS A 9 -16.81 -1.12 4.78
N TYR A 10 -16.92 -0.48 3.63
CA TYR A 10 -17.51 0.86 3.51
C TYR A 10 -19.02 0.89 3.83
N ILE A 11 -19.75 -0.20 3.60
CA ILE A 11 -21.16 -0.28 3.93
C ILE A 11 -21.38 -0.07 5.44
N PHE A 12 -20.54 -0.72 6.27
CA PHE A 12 -20.65 -0.62 7.72
C PHE A 12 -20.41 0.79 8.27
N PHE A 13 -19.54 1.57 7.62
CA PHE A 13 -19.31 2.98 7.97
C PHE A 13 -20.48 3.88 7.54
N LEU A 14 -21.11 3.57 6.41
CA LEU A 14 -22.22 4.36 5.89
C LEU A 14 -23.50 4.19 6.68
N ILE A 15 -23.74 3.02 7.29
CA ILE A 15 -24.99 2.73 8.01
C ILE A 15 -25.27 3.73 9.14
N PRO A 16 -24.36 3.99 10.11
CA PRO A 16 -24.59 4.98 11.15
C PRO A 16 -24.86 6.39 10.59
N TYR A 17 -24.14 6.78 9.55
CA TYR A 17 -24.30 8.08 8.90
C TYR A 17 -25.69 8.22 8.25
N LEU A 18 -26.10 7.21 7.48
CA LEU A 18 -27.41 7.19 6.83
C LEU A 18 -28.54 7.14 7.87
N CYS A 19 -28.38 6.37 8.95
CA CYS A 19 -29.33 6.33 10.06
C CYS A 19 -29.50 7.72 10.69
N GLY A 20 -28.41 8.45 10.92
CA GLY A 20 -28.45 9.81 11.48
C GLY A 20 -29.22 10.78 10.56
N ILE A 21 -28.89 10.81 9.28
CA ILE A 21 -29.59 11.65 8.30
C ILE A 21 -31.08 11.30 8.23
N THR A 22 -31.39 10.01 8.09
CA THR A 22 -32.80 9.55 8.00
C THR A 22 -33.58 9.89 9.26
N HIS A 23 -32.94 9.78 10.45
CA HIS A 23 -33.58 10.15 11.72
C HIS A 23 -33.93 11.65 11.75
N ILE A 24 -33.03 12.53 11.28
CA ILE A 24 -33.29 13.99 11.23
C ILE A 24 -34.51 14.28 10.36
N PHE A 25 -34.55 13.71 9.15
CA PHE A 25 -35.72 13.90 8.23
C PHE A 25 -37.00 13.32 8.79
N TYR A 26 -36.95 12.12 9.38
CA TYR A 26 -38.12 11.47 9.96
C TYR A 26 -38.69 12.26 11.13
N LYS A 27 -37.81 12.73 12.05
CA LYS A 27 -38.25 13.52 13.21
C LYS A 27 -38.95 14.82 12.80
N LYS A 28 -38.47 15.46 11.75
CA LYS A 28 -39.08 16.67 11.18
C LYS A 28 -40.50 16.40 10.65
N SER A 29 -40.76 15.20 10.11
CA SER A 29 -42.02 14.85 9.47
C SER A 29 -43.06 14.20 10.40
N PHE A 30 -42.63 13.37 11.36
CA PHE A 30 -43.52 12.47 12.08
C PHE A 30 -43.45 12.56 13.60
N ASN A 31 -42.47 13.21 14.19
CA ASN A 31 -42.29 13.39 15.64
C ASN A 31 -42.49 12.12 16.53
N LYS A 32 -42.18 10.93 16.03
CA LYS A 32 -42.30 9.65 16.73
C LYS A 32 -40.94 9.05 17.04
N ASN A 33 -40.79 8.40 18.18
CA ASN A 33 -39.50 7.87 18.64
C ASN A 33 -39.19 6.44 18.13
N TYR A 34 -40.13 5.76 17.48
CA TYR A 34 -39.91 4.39 16.99
C TYR A 34 -38.77 4.29 16.01
N PHE A 35 -38.64 5.28 15.13
CA PHE A 35 -37.57 5.28 14.15
C PHE A 35 -36.19 5.50 14.79
N LEU A 36 -36.13 6.28 15.87
CA LEU A 36 -34.87 6.46 16.64
C LEU A 36 -34.42 5.13 17.24
N ILE A 37 -35.35 4.40 17.89
CA ILE A 37 -35.03 3.08 18.47
C ILE A 37 -34.56 2.12 17.39
N PHE A 38 -35.27 2.04 16.26
CA PHE A 38 -34.88 1.20 15.13
C PHE A 38 -33.48 1.57 14.60
N SER A 39 -33.18 2.87 14.42
CA SER A 39 -31.89 3.35 13.95
C SER A 39 -30.76 2.98 14.91
N ILE A 40 -30.98 3.11 16.24
CA ILE A 40 -29.99 2.70 17.25
C ILE A 40 -29.73 1.20 17.17
N LEU A 41 -30.78 0.36 17.08
CA LEU A 41 -30.62 -1.10 16.97
C LEU A 41 -29.86 -1.48 15.69
N LEU A 42 -30.15 -0.82 14.57
CA LEU A 42 -29.43 -1.05 13.31
C LEU A 42 -27.96 -0.65 13.41
N CYS A 43 -27.65 0.46 14.06
CA CYS A 43 -26.26 0.88 14.31
C CYS A 43 -25.52 -0.11 15.20
N ILE A 44 -26.13 -0.57 16.31
CA ILE A 44 -25.53 -1.58 17.20
C ILE A 44 -25.28 -2.87 16.42
N PHE A 45 -26.27 -3.35 15.66
CA PHE A 45 -26.13 -4.54 14.83
C PHE A 45 -24.96 -4.39 13.84
N SER A 46 -24.88 -3.25 13.15
CA SER A 46 -23.83 -2.98 12.16
C SER A 46 -22.44 -2.94 12.77
N VAL A 47 -22.29 -2.27 13.92
CA VAL A 47 -21.01 -2.20 14.64
C VAL A 47 -20.59 -3.59 15.13
N THR A 48 -21.51 -4.36 15.68
CA THR A 48 -21.25 -5.73 16.14
C THR A 48 -20.84 -6.63 14.98
N LYS A 49 -21.56 -6.58 13.85
CA LYS A 49 -21.22 -7.35 12.65
C LYS A 49 -19.86 -6.95 12.08
N TYR A 50 -19.56 -5.65 12.05
CA TYR A 50 -18.25 -5.17 11.61
C TYR A 50 -17.14 -5.69 12.53
N HIS A 51 -17.32 -5.56 13.85
CA HIS A 51 -16.34 -6.02 14.83
C HIS A 51 -16.06 -7.53 14.70
N LEU A 52 -17.11 -8.35 14.71
CA LEU A 52 -16.97 -9.80 14.58
C LEU A 52 -16.28 -10.21 13.27
N ARG A 53 -16.67 -9.58 12.15
CA ARG A 53 -16.13 -9.95 10.84
C ARG A 53 -14.71 -9.49 10.60
N PHE A 54 -14.36 -8.24 10.96
CA PHE A 54 -13.09 -7.63 10.57
C PHE A 54 -12.07 -7.56 11.70
N ASN A 55 -12.52 -7.47 12.96
CA ASN A 55 -11.62 -7.40 14.09
C ASN A 55 -11.35 -8.77 14.73
N GLU A 56 -12.27 -9.72 14.60
CA GLU A 56 -12.12 -11.06 15.17
C GLU A 56 -11.85 -12.12 14.09
N GLN A 57 -12.79 -12.32 13.16
CA GLN A 57 -12.69 -13.42 12.17
C GLN A 57 -11.66 -13.16 11.07
N ARG A 58 -11.44 -11.91 10.69
CA ARG A 58 -10.50 -11.52 9.63
C ARG A 58 -9.34 -10.66 10.15
N LYS A 59 -9.12 -10.70 11.45
CA LYS A 59 -7.96 -10.09 12.06
C LYS A 59 -6.70 -10.75 11.52
N PHE A 60 -5.78 -9.93 11.02
CA PHE A 60 -4.54 -10.42 10.42
C PHE A 60 -4.76 -11.43 9.27
N ASN A 61 -5.75 -11.18 8.41
CA ASN A 61 -6.09 -12.07 7.28
C ASN A 61 -4.87 -12.42 6.39
N GLU A 62 -3.91 -11.51 6.24
CA GLU A 62 -2.66 -11.73 5.51
C GLU A 62 -1.64 -12.56 6.30
N LEU A 63 -1.89 -12.78 7.60
CA LEU A 63 -1.04 -13.51 8.52
C LEU A 63 -1.72 -14.78 9.07
N GLU A 64 -2.75 -15.31 8.37
CA GLU A 64 -3.61 -16.40 8.87
C GLU A 64 -2.80 -17.65 9.29
N ASN A 65 -1.72 -17.95 8.58
CA ASN A 65 -0.87 -19.12 8.85
C ASN A 65 0.49 -18.74 9.45
N ILE A 66 0.61 -17.54 10.04
CA ILE A 66 1.87 -17.03 10.56
C ILE A 66 1.83 -17.01 12.08
N ASP A 67 2.91 -17.48 12.69
CA ASP A 67 3.11 -17.42 14.13
C ASP A 67 3.41 -15.99 14.59
N ILE A 68 2.38 -15.28 15.01
CA ILE A 68 2.48 -13.87 15.48
C ILE A 68 3.37 -13.74 16.72
N SER A 69 3.65 -14.82 17.46
CA SER A 69 4.54 -14.76 18.60
C SER A 69 5.99 -14.45 18.22
N LYS A 70 6.37 -14.72 16.95
CA LYS A 70 7.67 -14.37 16.36
C LYS A 70 7.80 -12.87 16.03
N ALA A 71 6.72 -12.10 16.13
CA ALA A 71 6.76 -10.67 15.82
C ALA A 71 7.68 -9.91 16.78
N ILE A 72 8.50 -9.04 16.24
CA ILE A 72 9.48 -8.24 16.95
C ILE A 72 9.07 -6.76 17.03
N ASP A 73 9.69 -5.98 17.90
CA ASP A 73 9.43 -4.54 18.01
C ASP A 73 10.10 -3.79 16.85
N ALA A 74 9.34 -3.00 16.11
CA ALA A 74 9.84 -2.24 14.95
C ALA A 74 10.67 -1.01 15.31
N LYS A 75 10.94 -0.74 16.61
CA LYS A 75 11.76 0.39 17.07
C LYS A 75 13.16 0.43 16.45
N ASP A 76 13.70 -0.74 16.06
CA ASP A 76 15.02 -0.85 15.45
C ASP A 76 15.04 -0.28 14.01
N LEU A 77 13.90 -0.24 13.35
CA LEU A 77 13.73 0.44 12.07
C LEU A 77 13.59 1.96 12.25
N SER A 78 12.74 2.37 13.21
CA SER A 78 12.59 3.78 13.59
C SER A 78 11.98 3.89 14.99
N GLN A 79 12.44 4.87 15.78
CA GLN A 79 11.85 5.14 17.10
C GLN A 79 10.37 5.52 17.03
N SER A 80 9.91 6.09 15.92
CA SER A 80 8.48 6.39 15.68
C SER A 80 7.61 5.13 15.62
N LEU A 81 8.19 3.96 15.38
CA LEU A 81 7.50 2.67 15.32
C LEU A 81 7.61 1.87 16.61
N ARG A 82 8.11 2.47 17.69
CA ARG A 82 8.23 1.80 18.99
C ARG A 82 6.88 1.25 19.46
N GLY A 83 6.84 -0.02 19.83
CA GLY A 83 5.64 -0.73 20.27
C GLY A 83 4.83 -1.37 19.13
N LEU A 84 5.14 -1.05 17.87
CA LEU A 84 4.59 -1.78 16.73
C LEU A 84 5.24 -3.16 16.65
N LYS A 85 4.41 -4.20 16.65
CA LYS A 85 4.85 -5.58 16.42
C LYS A 85 5.01 -5.81 14.92
N TRP A 86 6.23 -6.12 14.49
CA TRP A 86 6.58 -6.33 13.08
C TRP A 86 6.67 -7.82 12.76
N ILE A 87 5.85 -8.25 11.84
CA ILE A 87 5.92 -9.51 11.14
C ILE A 87 5.14 -9.37 9.85
N THR A 88 5.61 -9.95 8.76
CA THR A 88 4.95 -9.90 7.45
C THR A 88 4.79 -11.30 6.87
N SER A 89 3.95 -11.43 5.86
CA SER A 89 3.81 -12.67 5.09
C SER A 89 5.00 -12.98 4.20
N GLN A 90 5.83 -11.98 3.93
CA GLN A 90 6.99 -12.12 3.04
C GLN A 90 8.17 -12.80 3.74
N ASN A 91 8.37 -12.54 5.04
CA ASN A 91 9.45 -13.17 5.80
C ASN A 91 9.01 -13.57 7.22
N PRO A 92 8.01 -14.46 7.35
CA PRO A 92 7.40 -14.80 8.62
C PRO A 92 8.36 -15.55 9.57
N GLU A 93 9.33 -16.27 9.02
CA GLU A 93 10.27 -17.06 9.82
C GLU A 93 11.42 -16.21 10.39
N ASN A 94 11.77 -15.12 9.72
CA ASN A 94 12.87 -14.27 10.16
C ASN A 94 12.56 -12.77 10.04
N PRO A 95 11.61 -12.26 10.84
CA PRO A 95 11.23 -10.84 10.82
C PRO A 95 12.40 -9.90 11.21
N LYS A 96 13.40 -10.44 11.93
CA LYS A 96 14.61 -9.68 12.28
C LYS A 96 15.46 -9.35 11.06
N GLN A 97 15.70 -10.34 10.20
CA GLN A 97 16.45 -10.13 8.94
C GLN A 97 15.74 -9.15 8.03
N GLU A 98 14.42 -9.24 7.97
CA GLU A 98 13.61 -8.29 7.21
C GLU A 98 13.79 -6.86 7.72
N LEU A 99 13.73 -6.62 9.03
CA LEU A 99 13.98 -5.30 9.62
C LEU A 99 15.40 -4.80 9.40
N GLU A 100 16.40 -5.66 9.45
CA GLU A 100 17.80 -5.32 9.17
C GLU A 100 17.95 -4.85 7.71
N ASN A 101 17.38 -5.58 6.76
CA ASN A 101 17.37 -5.20 5.35
C ASN A 101 16.66 -3.86 5.13
N LEU A 102 15.50 -3.64 5.77
CA LEU A 102 14.76 -2.38 5.68
C LEU A 102 15.54 -1.23 6.32
N LYS A 103 16.27 -1.46 7.41
CA LYS A 103 17.12 -0.47 8.06
C LYS A 103 18.27 -0.02 7.14
N GLU A 104 18.87 -0.92 6.39
CA GLU A 104 19.84 -0.55 5.36
C GLU A 104 19.24 0.41 4.34
N VAL A 105 18.03 0.08 3.85
CA VAL A 105 17.29 0.92 2.90
C VAL A 105 17.01 2.30 3.49
N VAL A 106 16.48 2.36 4.72
CA VAL A 106 16.18 3.63 5.41
C VAL A 106 17.44 4.48 5.57
N ASN A 107 18.56 3.87 5.96
CA ASN A 107 19.83 4.57 6.09
C ASN A 107 20.31 5.10 4.74
N PHE A 108 20.27 4.30 3.70
CA PHE A 108 20.61 4.74 2.34
C PHE A 108 19.72 5.92 1.92
N LEU A 109 18.40 5.80 2.06
CA LEU A 109 17.45 6.81 1.65
C LEU A 109 17.63 8.16 2.38
N LYS A 110 18.00 8.14 3.66
CA LYS A 110 18.27 9.36 4.44
C LYS A 110 19.44 10.20 3.95
N PHE A 111 20.44 9.54 3.40
CA PHE A 111 21.66 10.24 2.92
C PHE A 111 21.66 10.50 1.40
N ASP A 112 20.79 9.81 0.68
CA ASP A 112 20.68 9.97 -0.76
C ASP A 112 19.72 11.11 -1.12
N THR A 113 20.23 12.17 -1.71
CA THR A 113 19.48 13.38 -2.11
C THR A 113 18.91 13.32 -3.51
N THR A 114 19.20 12.27 -4.27
CA THR A 114 18.72 12.13 -5.65
C THR A 114 17.22 11.89 -5.73
N ARG A 115 16.59 12.28 -6.82
CA ARG A 115 15.17 12.03 -7.06
C ARG A 115 14.96 10.58 -7.43
N LYS A 116 14.04 9.93 -6.73
CA LYS A 116 13.82 8.49 -6.83
C LYS A 116 12.35 8.10 -6.74
N VAL A 117 12.05 6.91 -7.23
CA VAL A 117 10.76 6.26 -7.12
C VAL A 117 10.92 5.00 -6.26
N LEU A 118 9.97 4.75 -5.36
CA LEU A 118 9.89 3.53 -4.58
C LEU A 118 8.74 2.67 -5.09
N ILE A 119 9.04 1.49 -5.61
CA ILE A 119 8.08 0.49 -6.04
C ILE A 119 8.13 -0.67 -5.04
N THR A 120 7.41 -0.52 -3.93
CA THR A 120 7.49 -1.46 -2.83
C THR A 120 6.20 -1.49 -2.01
N ASP A 121 5.90 -2.64 -1.39
CA ASP A 121 4.83 -2.78 -0.43
C ASP A 121 5.17 -2.14 0.92
N TYR A 122 6.44 -1.83 1.16
CA TYR A 122 6.92 -1.16 2.37
C TYR A 122 6.72 0.36 2.30
N GLN A 123 5.48 0.81 2.25
CA GLN A 123 5.11 2.24 2.16
C GLN A 123 5.64 3.10 3.30
N VAL A 124 6.01 2.48 4.40
CA VAL A 124 6.62 3.12 5.59
C VAL A 124 8.02 3.67 5.31
N LEU A 125 8.72 3.21 4.27
CA LEU A 125 10.11 3.60 3.97
C LEU A 125 10.25 5.10 3.68
N ALA A 126 9.40 5.67 2.84
CA ALA A 126 9.46 7.09 2.51
C ALA A 126 9.26 7.99 3.75
N PRO A 127 8.18 7.84 4.55
CA PRO A 127 7.96 8.68 5.72
C PRO A 127 9.03 8.50 6.82
N ILE A 128 9.53 7.28 7.06
CA ILE A 128 10.58 7.05 8.06
C ILE A 128 11.92 7.67 7.62
N SER A 129 12.20 7.62 6.32
CA SER A 129 13.43 8.21 5.77
C SER A 129 13.34 9.73 5.63
N GLY A 130 12.15 10.32 5.74
CA GLY A 130 11.92 11.75 5.57
C GLY A 130 12.11 12.22 4.12
N ILE A 131 11.95 11.31 3.14
CA ILE A 131 12.10 11.61 1.72
C ILE A 131 10.73 11.76 1.04
N TYR A 132 10.74 12.49 -0.08
CA TYR A 132 9.61 12.50 -1.00
C TYR A 132 9.77 11.34 -2.00
N ASP A 133 8.74 10.52 -2.10
CA ASP A 133 8.63 9.47 -3.11
C ASP A 133 7.88 10.01 -4.33
N PHE A 134 8.53 9.96 -5.49
CA PHE A 134 7.95 10.41 -6.77
C PHE A 134 7.16 9.30 -7.48
N SER A 135 6.82 8.23 -6.77
CA SER A 135 6.04 7.13 -7.36
C SER A 135 4.73 7.64 -7.94
N PRO A 136 4.39 7.27 -9.19
CA PRO A 136 3.11 7.63 -9.79
C PRO A 136 1.92 6.91 -9.14
N ASN A 137 2.18 5.81 -8.45
CA ASN A 137 1.18 5.01 -7.76
C ASN A 137 1.48 4.97 -6.26
N GLN A 138 0.45 5.07 -5.46
CA GLN A 138 0.57 4.86 -4.02
C GLN A 138 0.78 3.38 -3.66
N TRP A 139 0.24 2.47 -4.45
CA TRP A 139 0.33 1.02 -4.28
C TRP A 139 0.74 0.39 -5.60
N HIS A 140 1.44 -0.75 -5.52
CA HIS A 140 1.97 -1.45 -6.69
C HIS A 140 1.38 -2.85 -6.86
N HIS A 141 0.05 -2.96 -6.68
CA HIS A 141 -0.65 -4.22 -6.85
C HIS A 141 -1.05 -4.46 -8.32
N PRO A 142 -0.59 -5.54 -8.95
CA PRO A 142 -0.93 -5.87 -10.34
C PRO A 142 -2.45 -5.91 -10.58
N THR A 143 -2.89 -5.42 -11.73
CA THR A 143 -4.30 -5.34 -12.16
C THR A 143 -5.22 -4.43 -11.31
N VAL A 144 -4.77 -4.00 -10.13
CA VAL A 144 -5.55 -3.12 -9.22
C VAL A 144 -5.07 -1.68 -9.34
N SER A 145 -3.78 -1.45 -9.16
CA SER A 145 -3.18 -0.11 -9.18
C SER A 145 -2.48 0.21 -10.49
N PHE A 146 -2.09 -0.81 -11.26
CA PHE A 146 -1.56 -0.64 -12.62
C PHE A 146 -1.98 -1.80 -13.52
N PRO A 147 -2.16 -1.56 -14.84
CA PRO A 147 -2.51 -2.59 -15.80
C PRO A 147 -1.29 -3.44 -16.17
N LEU A 148 -1.51 -4.72 -16.43
CA LEU A 148 -0.49 -5.62 -16.98
C LEU A 148 -0.41 -5.53 -18.50
N GLN A 149 0.72 -5.97 -19.05
CA GLN A 149 0.93 -6.06 -20.49
C GLN A 149 -0.18 -6.87 -21.17
N GLY A 150 -0.69 -6.35 -22.28
CA GLY A 150 -1.85 -6.93 -22.99
C GLY A 150 -3.21 -6.44 -22.49
N GLN A 151 -3.30 -5.73 -21.38
CA GLN A 151 -4.54 -5.12 -20.93
C GLN A 151 -4.81 -3.77 -21.64
N LYS A 152 -6.08 -3.41 -21.75
CA LYS A 152 -6.58 -2.23 -22.51
C LYS A 152 -5.84 -0.92 -22.24
N TYR A 153 -5.42 -0.67 -21.01
CA TYR A 153 -4.84 0.61 -20.61
C TYR A 153 -3.33 0.54 -20.35
N PHE A 154 -2.68 -0.56 -20.70
CA PHE A 154 -1.26 -0.74 -20.41
C PHE A 154 -0.38 0.32 -21.11
N GLU A 155 -0.60 0.58 -22.40
CA GLU A 155 0.20 1.57 -23.14
C GLU A 155 0.01 2.99 -22.60
N THR A 156 -1.22 3.36 -22.23
CA THR A 156 -1.49 4.66 -21.60
C THR A 156 -0.80 4.80 -20.25
N TYR A 157 -0.81 3.72 -19.46
CA TYR A 157 -0.11 3.69 -18.17
C TYR A 157 1.41 3.76 -18.36
N LYS A 158 1.96 3.02 -19.33
CA LYS A 158 3.38 3.07 -19.69
C LYS A 158 3.82 4.48 -20.02
N GLN A 159 3.09 5.19 -20.88
CA GLN A 159 3.36 6.58 -21.20
C GLN A 159 3.32 7.49 -19.98
N PHE A 160 2.26 7.38 -19.18
CA PHE A 160 2.11 8.15 -17.93
C PHE A 160 3.28 7.90 -16.96
N PHE A 161 3.74 6.65 -16.82
CA PHE A 161 4.87 6.30 -15.97
C PHE A 161 6.17 6.94 -16.48
N ILE A 162 6.46 6.82 -17.78
CA ILE A 162 7.63 7.43 -18.42
C ILE A 162 7.61 8.96 -18.29
N GLU A 163 6.48 9.60 -18.53
CA GLU A 163 6.30 11.04 -18.34
C GLU A 163 6.56 11.47 -16.89
N ASN A 164 6.12 10.68 -15.93
CA ASN A 164 6.39 10.92 -14.52
C ASN A 164 7.90 10.87 -14.22
N LEU A 165 8.62 9.88 -14.75
CA LEU A 165 10.06 9.77 -14.59
C LEU A 165 10.79 10.99 -15.17
N LYS A 166 10.41 11.41 -16.39
CA LYS A 166 10.99 12.60 -17.06
C LYS A 166 10.71 13.87 -16.28
N LYS A 167 9.43 14.15 -16.02
CA LYS A 167 8.97 15.37 -15.35
C LYS A 167 9.64 15.58 -14.00
N ASN A 168 9.89 14.51 -13.28
CA ASN A 168 10.48 14.57 -11.95
C ASN A 168 12.02 14.34 -11.98
N GLU A 169 12.64 14.18 -13.17
CA GLU A 169 14.08 13.95 -13.32
C GLU A 169 14.57 12.80 -12.44
N ILE A 170 13.86 11.67 -12.48
CA ILE A 170 14.15 10.51 -11.64
C ILE A 170 15.46 9.87 -12.10
N GLN A 171 16.35 9.59 -11.16
CA GLN A 171 17.67 9.00 -11.44
C GLN A 171 17.69 7.49 -11.23
N PHE A 172 16.92 7.01 -10.25
CA PHE A 172 16.79 5.58 -10.04
C PHE A 172 15.43 5.20 -9.38
N ILE A 173 15.14 3.93 -9.47
CA ILE A 173 13.98 3.29 -8.86
C ILE A 173 14.49 2.24 -7.88
N LEU A 174 13.93 2.19 -6.66
CA LEU A 174 14.09 1.07 -5.76
C LEU A 174 12.83 0.21 -5.85
N GLU A 175 12.99 -1.03 -6.24
CA GLU A 175 11.87 -1.94 -6.48
C GLU A 175 12.04 -3.25 -5.71
N THR A 176 10.95 -3.75 -5.13
CA THR A 176 10.91 -5.07 -4.50
C THR A 176 11.02 -6.14 -5.57
N SER A 177 11.90 -7.11 -5.37
CA SER A 177 12.11 -8.22 -6.31
C SER A 177 11.55 -9.51 -5.73
N GLU A 178 10.30 -9.81 -5.98
CA GLU A 178 9.69 -11.07 -5.51
C GLU A 178 9.87 -12.24 -6.49
N SER A 179 10.05 -12.00 -7.78
CA SER A 179 10.05 -13.04 -8.81
C SER A 179 11.05 -12.85 -9.96
N GLY A 180 11.99 -11.92 -9.81
CA GLY A 180 12.92 -11.56 -10.89
C GLY A 180 12.30 -10.66 -11.98
N GLN A 181 10.96 -10.56 -12.05
CA GLN A 181 10.27 -9.59 -12.89
C GLN A 181 9.99 -8.31 -12.10
N THR A 182 10.49 -7.19 -12.61
CA THR A 182 10.26 -5.86 -12.05
C THR A 182 9.17 -5.15 -12.85
N ILE A 183 8.35 -4.33 -12.18
CA ILE A 183 7.36 -3.45 -12.84
C ILE A 183 8.08 -2.51 -13.81
N THR A 184 9.22 -1.97 -13.37
CA THR A 184 10.07 -1.14 -14.21
C THR A 184 10.52 -1.87 -15.48
N GLY A 185 10.88 -3.16 -15.38
CA GLY A 185 11.28 -3.97 -16.54
C GLY A 185 10.14 -4.34 -17.49
N LEU A 186 8.85 -4.22 -17.05
CA LEU A 186 7.70 -4.34 -17.94
C LEU A 186 7.41 -3.04 -18.72
N ILE A 187 7.84 -1.91 -18.18
CA ILE A 187 7.56 -0.58 -18.72
C ILE A 187 8.70 -0.04 -19.56
N LEU A 188 9.94 -0.17 -19.09
CA LEU A 188 11.13 0.33 -19.75
C LEU A 188 11.91 -0.79 -20.44
N ASP A 189 12.50 -0.46 -21.59
CA ASP A 189 13.41 -1.35 -22.29
C ASP A 189 14.66 -1.64 -21.43
N GLU A 190 15.21 -2.84 -21.54
CA GLU A 190 16.42 -3.21 -20.79
C GLU A 190 17.64 -2.36 -21.15
N SER A 191 17.69 -1.81 -22.35
CA SER A 191 18.72 -0.86 -22.77
C SER A 191 18.65 0.48 -22.03
N CYS A 192 17.53 0.79 -21.41
CA CYS A 192 17.26 2.03 -20.66
C CYS A 192 17.62 1.95 -19.19
N ILE A 193 17.89 0.76 -18.67
CA ILE A 193 18.01 0.52 -17.24
C ILE A 193 19.25 -0.32 -16.90
N GLN A 194 19.82 -0.04 -15.74
CA GLN A 194 20.86 -0.86 -15.13
C GLN A 194 20.36 -1.38 -13.79
N LYS A 195 20.14 -2.69 -13.70
CA LYS A 195 19.69 -3.36 -12.49
C LYS A 195 20.88 -3.75 -11.62
N LYS A 196 20.84 -3.39 -10.33
CA LYS A 196 21.81 -3.83 -9.33
C LYS A 196 21.07 -4.25 -8.08
N ARG A 197 21.35 -5.45 -7.58
CA ARG A 197 20.78 -5.90 -6.30
C ARG A 197 21.24 -4.95 -5.20
N PHE A 198 20.31 -4.36 -4.48
CA PHE A 198 20.60 -3.48 -3.34
C PHE A 198 20.84 -4.33 -2.08
N ASN A 199 19.87 -5.19 -1.74
CA ASN A 199 19.95 -6.22 -0.71
C ASN A 199 19.09 -7.42 -1.11
N GLU A 200 18.74 -8.30 -0.15
CA GLU A 200 17.94 -9.49 -0.42
C GLU A 200 16.52 -9.16 -0.88
N MET A 201 16.00 -8.00 -0.52
CA MET A 201 14.60 -7.60 -0.71
C MET A 201 14.41 -6.63 -1.89
N LEU A 202 15.41 -5.80 -2.19
CA LEU A 202 15.26 -4.69 -3.12
C LEU A 202 16.34 -4.69 -4.21
N ILE A 203 15.91 -4.28 -5.39
CA ILE A 203 16.77 -3.99 -6.53
C ILE A 203 16.81 -2.47 -6.74
N LYS A 204 18.00 -1.92 -6.92
CA LYS A 204 18.19 -0.56 -7.42
C LYS A 204 18.28 -0.60 -8.93
N ILE A 205 17.39 0.13 -9.60
CA ILE A 205 17.32 0.26 -11.04
C ILE A 205 17.71 1.69 -11.41
N SER A 206 18.92 1.87 -11.94
CA SER A 206 19.39 3.17 -12.41
C SER A 206 18.91 3.42 -13.82
N LEU A 207 18.43 4.63 -14.09
CA LEU A 207 18.00 5.06 -15.42
C LEU A 207 19.21 5.54 -16.20
N LEU A 208 19.33 5.09 -17.45
CA LEU A 208 20.48 5.41 -18.31
C LEU A 208 20.17 6.62 -19.19
N ASN A 209 21.12 7.54 -19.31
CA ASN A 209 20.98 8.79 -20.09
C ASN A 209 20.81 8.56 -21.60
N ASN A 210 21.17 7.40 -22.11
CA ASN A 210 21.03 7.04 -23.52
C ASN A 210 19.67 6.44 -23.90
N CYS A 211 18.74 6.36 -22.95
CA CYS A 211 17.41 5.83 -23.19
C CYS A 211 16.59 6.78 -24.08
N GLU A 212 16.12 6.27 -25.22
CA GLU A 212 15.26 7.03 -26.14
C GLU A 212 13.90 7.31 -25.49
N ASP A 213 13.37 6.38 -24.73
CA ASP A 213 12.10 6.54 -24.01
C ASP A 213 12.17 7.66 -22.95
N LEU A 214 13.36 7.99 -22.45
CA LEU A 214 13.57 9.02 -21.43
C LEU A 214 14.08 10.36 -22.02
N LYS A 215 14.29 10.47 -23.29
CA LYS A 215 14.54 11.73 -24.00
C LYS A 215 13.22 12.38 -24.37
#